data_b65f1a67d3cce119b1ecc2d7501c0001
#
_entry.id   b65f1a67d3cce119b1ecc2d7501c0001
#
_cell.length_a   1.000
_cell.length_b   1.000
_cell.length_c   1.000
_cell.angle_alpha   90.00
_cell.angle_beta   90.00
_cell.angle_gamma   90.00
#
_symmetry.space_group_name_H-M   'P 1'
#
loop_
_entity.id
_entity.type
_entity.pdbx_description
1 polymer ?
#
loop_
_entity_poly.entity_id
_entity_poly.type
_entity_poly.pdbx_seq_one_letter_code
_entity_poly.pdbx_strand_id
1 'polypeptide(L)'
;MTRSFPTHDFTEFHTRELPGRLAAGQGRPAFTATRGLGAIAFRTPRGEAFTYVPTDGDIEIRPGDADAAVVVEIEPDDFSALANDLASGPGLLFPGRIRLLRGESGRFLAWECGWRALYHGTPVFDPDLVDLRDRSGRPLDTGRSFALDDDRDEMAHFLAEAGFLHVRSVFDADEVSRLRAGAAAARAAAVEGDGNSWWGVTAAGEKVLTRVLDATFRPELRGLEADPRLTSLIGLSPAELEPDMDTGEAVNVLFKHPDLVEGLGNLPWHRDCGMGGHALRCPTINLSIFLTPLDPERGGLWMLPGSAPYAISMGRYADHDPDGAVAVEAGAGDVTLHYGDTLHAAHAPTSRGEMRESLIVTWRPPDSDPHDGQAHYNDALKADDGV
;
A
#
# COMPACT_ATOMS: atom_id res chain seq x y z
N MET A 1 15.22 16.28 -10.81
CA MET A 1 15.47 17.20 -9.64
C MET A 1 15.07 16.44 -8.41
N THR A 2 16.01 16.11 -7.54
CA THR A 2 15.74 15.47 -6.27
C THR A 2 14.79 16.36 -5.45
N ARG A 3 13.62 15.84 -5.06
CA ARG A 3 12.70 16.55 -4.19
C ARG A 3 13.38 16.72 -2.83
N SER A 4 13.67 17.94 -2.41
CA SER A 4 14.13 18.20 -1.05
C SER A 4 12.93 18.47 -0.16
N PHE A 5 12.84 17.76 0.95
CA PHE A 5 11.83 17.97 1.97
C PHE A 5 12.41 18.83 3.09
N PRO A 6 11.62 19.75 3.69
CA PRO A 6 12.10 20.54 4.82
C PRO A 6 12.33 19.65 6.04
N THR A 7 13.39 19.91 6.78
CA THR A 7 13.54 19.32 8.11
C THR A 7 12.68 20.13 9.08
N HIS A 8 11.72 19.49 9.74
CA HIS A 8 10.88 20.12 10.73
C HIS A 8 11.52 20.02 12.12
N ASP A 9 11.77 21.17 12.77
CA ASP A 9 12.07 21.17 14.19
C ASP A 9 10.80 20.78 14.98
N PHE A 10 10.94 19.84 15.91
CA PHE A 10 9.82 19.26 16.64
C PHE A 10 8.99 20.30 17.39
N THR A 11 9.65 21.21 18.13
CA THR A 11 8.96 22.23 18.89
C THR A 11 8.40 23.34 18.01
N GLU A 12 9.16 23.80 17.02
CA GLU A 12 8.71 24.81 16.06
C GLU A 12 7.50 24.32 15.24
N PHE A 13 7.52 23.07 14.81
CA PHE A 13 6.39 22.47 14.11
C PHE A 13 5.09 22.57 14.92
N HIS A 14 5.12 22.14 16.19
CA HIS A 14 3.92 22.13 17.04
C HIS A 14 3.47 23.53 17.50
N THR A 15 4.40 24.47 17.63
CA THR A 15 4.08 25.81 18.18
C THR A 15 3.82 26.88 17.12
N ARG A 16 4.27 26.66 15.87
CA ARG A 16 4.16 27.65 14.80
C ARG A 16 3.51 27.11 13.53
N GLU A 17 3.96 25.96 13.02
CA GLU A 17 3.46 25.45 11.75
C GLU A 17 2.08 24.81 11.90
N LEU A 18 1.91 23.92 12.87
CA LEU A 18 0.68 23.19 13.08
C LEU A 18 -0.52 24.10 13.45
N PRO A 19 -0.37 25.15 14.27
CA PRO A 19 -1.43 26.14 14.45
C PRO A 19 -1.89 26.81 13.15
N GLY A 20 -0.98 27.05 12.22
CA GLY A 20 -1.32 27.60 10.91
C GLY A 20 -2.18 26.64 10.08
N ARG A 21 -1.87 25.34 10.13
CA ARG A 21 -2.64 24.27 9.45
C ARG A 21 -4.04 24.11 10.08
N LEU A 22 -4.14 24.18 11.39
CA LEU A 22 -5.43 24.19 12.11
C LEU A 22 -6.28 25.41 11.72
N ALA A 23 -5.67 26.59 11.67
CA ALA A 23 -6.36 27.81 11.22
C ALA A 23 -6.83 27.72 9.75
N ALA A 24 -6.14 26.94 8.91
CA ALA A 24 -6.54 26.62 7.54
C ALA A 24 -7.67 25.58 7.46
N GLY A 25 -8.13 25.03 8.60
CA GLY A 25 -9.26 24.10 8.67
C GLY A 25 -8.90 22.62 8.56
N GLN A 26 -7.60 22.26 8.58
CA GLN A 26 -7.15 20.87 8.49
C GLN A 26 -7.51 20.02 9.72
N GLY A 27 -7.83 20.63 10.84
CA GLY A 27 -8.23 19.91 12.04
C GLY A 27 -9.58 19.21 11.94
N ARG A 28 -10.54 19.72 11.17
CA ARG A 28 -11.87 19.10 11.01
C ARG A 28 -11.82 17.72 10.38
N PRO A 29 -11.19 17.50 9.20
CA PRO A 29 -11.04 16.17 8.65
C PRO A 29 -10.22 15.25 9.54
N ALA A 30 -9.18 15.76 10.21
CA ALA A 30 -8.41 15.02 11.19
C ALA A 30 -9.27 14.56 12.37
N PHE A 31 -10.14 15.42 12.91
CA PHE A 31 -11.11 15.06 13.94
C PHE A 31 -12.05 13.95 13.48
N THR A 32 -12.58 14.05 12.26
CA THR A 32 -13.46 13.02 11.69
C THR A 32 -12.76 11.66 11.65
N ALA A 33 -11.49 11.63 11.24
CA ALA A 33 -10.70 10.42 11.18
C ALA A 33 -10.36 9.83 12.56
N THR A 34 -10.22 10.68 13.58
CA THR A 34 -9.70 10.27 14.90
C THR A 34 -10.73 10.27 16.01
N ARG A 35 -11.99 10.60 15.67
CA ARG A 35 -13.09 10.60 16.64
C ARG A 35 -13.24 9.22 17.30
N GLY A 36 -13.15 9.21 18.64
CA GLY A 36 -13.24 7.97 19.44
C GLY A 36 -11.91 7.27 19.67
N LEU A 37 -10.80 7.70 19.03
CA LEU A 37 -9.48 7.10 19.26
C LEU A 37 -8.83 7.61 20.57
N GLY A 38 -9.29 8.74 21.12
CA GLY A 38 -8.67 9.39 22.26
C GLY A 38 -7.41 10.19 21.85
N ALA A 39 -6.83 10.88 22.83
CA ALA A 39 -5.66 11.71 22.60
C ALA A 39 -4.38 10.89 22.39
N ILE A 40 -3.50 11.38 21.52
CA ILE A 40 -2.16 10.84 21.30
C ILE A 40 -1.10 11.90 21.51
N ALA A 41 0.04 11.53 22.06
CA ALA A 41 1.18 12.40 22.21
C ALA A 41 2.42 11.87 21.52
N PHE A 42 3.15 12.77 20.88
CA PHE A 42 4.54 12.53 20.49
C PHE A 42 5.46 13.15 21.53
N ARG A 43 6.54 12.45 21.85
CA ARG A 43 7.55 12.86 22.80
C ARG A 43 8.93 12.58 22.23
N THR A 44 9.83 13.54 22.31
CA THR A 44 11.24 13.31 21.99
C THR A 44 11.97 12.62 23.14
N PRO A 45 13.11 11.95 22.90
CA PRO A 45 13.94 11.40 23.99
C PRO A 45 14.45 12.48 24.98
N ARG A 46 14.46 13.75 24.58
CA ARG A 46 14.81 14.89 25.45
C ARG A 46 13.67 15.33 26.36
N GLY A 47 12.46 14.76 26.16
CA GLY A 47 11.29 15.02 27.00
C GLY A 47 10.36 16.12 26.50
N GLU A 48 10.64 16.77 25.38
CA GLU A 48 9.69 17.65 24.71
C GLU A 48 8.50 16.83 24.24
N ALA A 49 7.28 17.27 24.51
CA ALA A 49 6.10 16.50 24.17
C ALA A 49 4.92 17.40 23.79
N PHE A 50 4.09 16.92 22.87
CA PHE A 50 2.83 17.55 22.49
C PHE A 50 1.75 16.50 22.30
N THR A 51 0.56 16.81 22.84
CA THR A 51 -0.63 15.96 22.76
C THR A 51 -1.62 16.53 21.75
N TYR A 52 -2.11 15.65 20.90
CA TYR A 52 -3.17 15.88 19.93
C TYR A 52 -4.49 15.39 20.53
N VAL A 53 -5.42 16.30 20.74
CA VAL A 53 -6.70 16.00 21.41
C VAL A 53 -7.84 16.22 20.43
N PRO A 54 -8.55 15.16 19.97
CA PRO A 54 -9.78 15.33 19.22
C PRO A 54 -10.86 15.93 20.13
N THR A 55 -11.31 17.13 19.82
CA THR A 55 -12.32 17.85 20.64
C THR A 55 -13.15 18.80 19.79
N ASP A 56 -14.45 18.87 20.05
CA ASP A 56 -15.38 19.87 19.49
C ASP A 56 -15.35 20.03 17.96
N GLY A 57 -15.07 18.94 17.24
CA GLY A 57 -15.02 18.95 15.76
C GLY A 57 -13.68 19.42 15.19
N ASP A 58 -12.64 19.51 15.99
CA ASP A 58 -11.29 19.94 15.61
C ASP A 58 -10.22 19.15 16.39
N ILE A 59 -8.96 19.43 16.15
CA ILE A 59 -7.82 18.91 16.92
C ILE A 59 -7.20 20.05 17.73
N GLU A 60 -7.11 19.87 19.04
CA GLU A 60 -6.37 20.77 19.91
C GLU A 60 -4.97 20.23 20.18
N ILE A 61 -3.95 21.10 20.13
CA ILE A 61 -2.57 20.73 20.44
C ILE A 61 -2.22 21.28 21.82
N ARG A 62 -1.81 20.39 22.72
CA ARG A 62 -1.43 20.74 24.11
C ARG A 62 0.01 20.36 24.38
N PRO A 63 0.79 21.20 25.09
CA PRO A 63 2.12 20.82 25.58
C PRO A 63 2.04 19.65 26.57
N GLY A 64 3.05 18.77 26.56
CA GLY A 64 3.13 17.62 27.45
C GLY A 64 2.40 16.38 26.92
N ASP A 65 2.43 15.31 27.72
CA ASP A 65 1.90 14.00 27.36
C ASP A 65 1.04 13.36 28.48
N ALA A 66 0.75 14.09 29.54
CA ALA A 66 0.12 13.54 30.75
C ALA A 66 -1.25 12.91 30.48
N ASP A 67 -2.07 13.56 29.68
CA ASP A 67 -3.47 13.19 29.42
C ASP A 67 -3.65 12.36 28.14
N ALA A 68 -2.56 11.98 27.46
CA ALA A 68 -2.63 11.20 26.25
C ALA A 68 -2.94 9.72 26.53
N ALA A 69 -3.86 9.15 25.78
CA ALA A 69 -4.16 7.70 25.83
C ALA A 69 -3.04 6.86 25.20
N VAL A 70 -2.36 7.43 24.20
CA VAL A 70 -1.19 6.86 23.55
C VAL A 70 -0.04 7.85 23.66
N VAL A 71 1.15 7.38 24.05
CA VAL A 71 2.38 8.20 24.08
C VAL A 71 3.44 7.50 23.28
N VAL A 72 3.94 8.16 22.27
CA VAL A 72 4.96 7.66 21.34
C VAL A 72 6.23 8.46 21.52
N GLU A 73 7.33 7.77 21.83
CA GLU A 73 8.66 8.36 21.78
C GLU A 73 9.20 8.22 20.35
N ILE A 74 9.63 9.34 19.79
CA ILE A 74 10.07 9.47 18.40
C ILE A 74 11.29 10.39 18.30
N GLU A 75 12.30 9.99 17.53
CA GLU A 75 13.43 10.87 17.24
C GLU A 75 12.99 12.05 16.36
N PRO A 76 13.61 13.25 16.49
CA PRO A 76 13.23 14.41 15.71
C PRO A 76 13.26 14.20 14.20
N ASP A 77 14.24 13.44 13.68
CA ASP A 77 14.34 13.15 12.26
C ASP A 77 13.20 12.23 11.79
N ASP A 78 12.81 11.24 12.58
CA ASP A 78 11.68 10.38 12.32
C ASP A 78 10.36 11.13 12.39
N PHE A 79 10.24 12.06 13.33
CA PHE A 79 9.08 12.95 13.37
C PHE A 79 9.01 13.84 12.13
N SER A 80 10.14 14.39 11.70
CA SER A 80 10.21 15.20 10.46
C SER A 80 9.83 14.36 9.23
N ALA A 81 10.26 13.11 9.16
CA ALA A 81 9.86 12.18 8.09
C ALA A 81 8.35 11.91 8.12
N LEU A 82 7.76 11.66 9.30
CA LEU A 82 6.32 11.50 9.47
C LEU A 82 5.55 12.78 9.07
N ALA A 83 6.04 13.94 9.47
CA ALA A 83 5.42 15.24 9.16
C ALA A 83 5.48 15.58 7.67
N ASN A 84 6.42 15.02 6.92
CA ASN A 84 6.56 15.14 5.47
C ASN A 84 5.89 13.99 4.70
N ASP A 85 5.24 13.04 5.37
CA ASP A 85 4.70 11.81 4.78
C ASP A 85 5.77 10.94 4.07
N LEU A 86 7.01 11.06 4.52
CA LEU A 86 8.14 10.21 4.08
C LEU A 86 8.24 8.92 4.90
N ALA A 87 7.59 8.88 6.05
CA ALA A 87 7.43 7.72 6.89
C ALA A 87 5.97 7.56 7.27
N SER A 88 5.50 6.32 7.30
CA SER A 88 4.17 5.97 7.79
C SER A 88 4.22 5.49 9.24
N GLY A 89 3.08 5.46 9.92
CA GLY A 89 2.99 4.87 11.26
C GLY A 89 3.48 3.42 11.30
N PRO A 90 3.04 2.54 10.39
CA PRO A 90 3.59 1.18 10.26
C PRO A 90 5.09 1.16 9.96
N GLY A 91 5.56 2.00 9.04
CA GLY A 91 6.97 2.11 8.66
C GLY A 91 7.90 2.59 9.78
N LEU A 92 7.37 3.23 10.81
CA LEU A 92 8.10 3.60 12.01
C LEU A 92 7.97 2.56 13.13
N LEU A 93 6.79 1.95 13.27
CA LEU A 93 6.48 1.04 14.37
C LEU A 93 7.14 -0.34 14.18
N PHE A 94 6.97 -0.96 13.03
CA PHE A 94 7.43 -2.34 12.81
C PHE A 94 8.96 -2.50 12.87
N PRO A 95 9.76 -1.60 12.28
CA PRO A 95 11.21 -1.68 12.43
C PRO A 95 11.72 -1.15 13.79
N GLY A 96 10.82 -0.74 14.70
CA GLY A 96 11.21 -0.28 16.04
C GLY A 96 11.86 1.11 16.08
N ARG A 97 11.58 1.97 15.09
CA ARG A 97 12.08 3.36 15.04
C ARG A 97 11.36 4.28 16.04
N ILE A 98 10.20 3.86 16.52
CA ILE A 98 9.46 4.52 17.59
C ILE A 98 9.25 3.56 18.76
N ARG A 99 9.02 4.12 19.94
CA ARG A 99 8.71 3.36 21.14
C ARG A 99 7.38 3.82 21.74
N LEU A 100 6.44 2.89 21.90
CA LEU A 100 5.22 3.16 22.64
C LEU A 100 5.52 3.17 24.14
N LEU A 101 5.41 4.35 24.75
CA LEU A 101 5.57 4.53 26.20
C LEU A 101 4.26 4.26 26.95
N ARG A 102 3.12 4.44 26.27
CA ARG A 102 1.77 4.22 26.78
C ARG A 102 0.83 3.88 25.64
N GLY A 103 -0.18 3.07 25.91
CA GLY A 103 -1.25 2.74 24.98
C GLY A 103 -0.91 1.55 24.05
N GLU A 104 -1.78 1.32 23.09
CA GLU A 104 -1.73 0.16 22.18
C GLU A 104 -1.34 0.58 20.77
N SER A 105 -0.57 -0.31 20.09
CA SER A 105 -0.10 -0.09 18.72
C SER A 105 -1.24 0.10 17.71
N GLY A 106 -2.33 -0.66 17.84
CA GLY A 106 -3.48 -0.52 16.96
C GLY A 106 -4.11 0.89 17.01
N ARG A 107 -4.14 1.52 18.20
CA ARG A 107 -4.63 2.90 18.33
C ARG A 107 -3.66 3.92 17.73
N PHE A 108 -2.36 3.70 17.85
CA PHE A 108 -1.35 4.51 17.16
C PHE A 108 -1.54 4.45 15.65
N LEU A 109 -1.63 3.24 15.10
CA LEU A 109 -1.81 3.05 13.65
C LEU A 109 -3.14 3.65 13.13
N ALA A 110 -4.20 3.59 13.93
CA ALA A 110 -5.48 4.21 13.57
C ALA A 110 -5.41 5.74 13.46
N TRP A 111 -4.46 6.39 14.13
CA TRP A 111 -4.24 7.84 14.05
C TRP A 111 -3.62 8.29 12.70
N GLU A 112 -3.04 7.40 11.92
CA GLU A 112 -2.34 7.76 10.67
C GLU A 112 -3.20 8.59 9.72
N CYS A 113 -4.46 8.20 9.55
CA CYS A 113 -5.42 8.97 8.76
C CYS A 113 -5.58 10.42 9.26
N GLY A 114 -5.58 10.59 10.59
CA GLY A 114 -5.65 11.91 11.23
C GLY A 114 -4.42 12.76 10.94
N TRP A 115 -3.22 12.19 11.01
CA TRP A 115 -2.00 12.96 10.71
C TRP A 115 -1.92 13.38 9.26
N ARG A 116 -2.26 12.51 8.32
CA ARG A 116 -2.30 12.85 6.89
C ARG A 116 -3.29 13.98 6.61
N ALA A 117 -4.47 13.93 7.21
CA ALA A 117 -5.45 15.02 7.10
C ALA A 117 -4.91 16.31 7.74
N LEU A 118 -4.32 16.23 8.93
CA LEU A 118 -3.85 17.38 9.69
C LEU A 118 -2.59 18.03 9.10
N TYR A 119 -1.63 17.20 8.67
CA TYR A 119 -0.34 17.71 8.17
C TYR A 119 -0.41 18.13 6.70
N HIS A 120 -1.23 17.48 5.91
CA HIS A 120 -1.22 17.67 4.45
C HIS A 120 -2.56 18.12 3.87
N GLY A 121 -3.62 18.15 4.69
CA GLY A 121 -4.97 18.43 4.20
C GLY A 121 -5.53 17.32 3.33
N THR A 122 -4.97 16.11 3.41
CA THR A 122 -5.47 14.96 2.66
C THR A 122 -6.91 14.68 3.08
N PRO A 123 -7.88 14.65 2.15
CA PRO A 123 -9.26 14.37 2.49
C PRO A 123 -9.39 12.97 3.07
N VAL A 124 -10.26 12.83 4.08
CA VAL A 124 -10.57 11.54 4.67
C VAL A 124 -11.60 10.82 3.80
N PHE A 125 -11.40 9.54 3.56
CA PHE A 125 -12.30 8.75 2.74
C PHE A 125 -13.71 8.67 3.34
N ASP A 126 -14.67 9.09 2.56
CA ASP A 126 -16.09 8.95 2.81
C ASP A 126 -16.75 8.37 1.55
N PRO A 127 -17.25 7.13 1.60
CA PRO A 127 -17.85 6.49 0.42
C PRO A 127 -19.03 7.27 -0.16
N ASP A 128 -19.75 8.03 0.68
CA ASP A 128 -20.90 8.86 0.23
C ASP A 128 -20.45 10.09 -0.59
N LEU A 129 -19.16 10.46 -0.53
CA LEU A 129 -18.61 11.60 -1.26
C LEU A 129 -17.80 11.18 -2.50
N VAL A 130 -17.61 9.88 -2.73
CA VAL A 130 -16.91 9.36 -3.91
C VAL A 130 -17.87 9.32 -5.09
N ASP A 131 -17.65 10.18 -6.06
CA ASP A 131 -18.49 10.30 -7.27
C ASP A 131 -17.63 10.04 -8.52
N LEU A 132 -17.51 8.77 -8.90
CA LEU A 132 -16.71 8.35 -10.06
C LEU A 132 -17.52 8.48 -11.35
N ARG A 133 -16.93 9.15 -12.34
CA ARG A 133 -17.59 9.44 -13.61
C ARG A 133 -16.79 8.94 -14.80
N ASP A 134 -17.49 8.46 -15.84
CA ASP A 134 -16.88 8.22 -17.14
C ASP A 134 -16.63 9.57 -17.87
N ARG A 135 -15.89 9.53 -18.99
CA ARG A 135 -15.60 10.73 -19.79
C ARG A 135 -16.84 11.46 -20.33
N SER A 136 -18.00 10.80 -20.31
CA SER A 136 -19.29 11.42 -20.69
C SER A 136 -20.06 11.99 -19.48
N GLY A 137 -19.52 11.87 -18.26
CA GLY A 137 -20.15 12.36 -17.04
C GLY A 137 -21.17 11.39 -16.42
N ARG A 138 -21.29 10.15 -16.93
CA ARG A 138 -22.15 9.12 -16.34
C ARG A 138 -21.42 8.41 -15.21
N PRO A 139 -22.15 7.74 -14.28
CA PRO A 139 -21.48 6.90 -13.28
C PRO A 139 -20.51 5.90 -13.94
N LEU A 140 -19.30 5.79 -13.37
CA LEU A 140 -18.27 4.89 -13.85
C LEU A 140 -18.68 3.44 -13.60
N ASP A 141 -18.62 2.60 -14.62
CA ASP A 141 -18.74 1.14 -14.44
C ASP A 141 -17.41 0.58 -13.90
N THR A 142 -17.29 0.51 -12.59
CA THR A 142 -16.06 0.07 -11.90
C THR A 142 -15.73 -1.41 -12.09
N GLY A 143 -16.67 -2.21 -12.60
CA GLY A 143 -16.45 -3.61 -12.98
C GLY A 143 -15.93 -3.79 -14.41
N ARG A 144 -15.77 -2.69 -15.17
CA ARG A 144 -15.31 -2.74 -16.57
C ARG A 144 -13.88 -3.26 -16.67
N SER A 145 -13.64 -4.16 -17.63
CA SER A 145 -12.31 -4.57 -18.07
C SER A 145 -12.05 -4.11 -19.51
N PHE A 146 -10.80 -3.97 -19.89
CA PHE A 146 -10.34 -3.45 -21.16
C PHE A 146 -9.57 -4.52 -21.96
N ALA A 147 -9.40 -4.26 -23.26
CA ALA A 147 -8.41 -4.94 -24.10
C ALA A 147 -7.23 -3.99 -24.38
N LEU A 148 -6.08 -4.53 -24.82
CA LEU A 148 -4.91 -3.69 -25.11
C LEU A 148 -5.13 -2.65 -26.22
N ASP A 149 -6.05 -2.92 -27.13
CA ASP A 149 -6.41 -2.07 -28.27
C ASP A 149 -7.64 -1.19 -28.03
N ASP A 150 -8.17 -1.17 -26.81
CA ASP A 150 -9.22 -0.23 -26.42
C ASP A 150 -8.70 1.22 -26.40
N ASP A 151 -9.63 2.17 -26.42
CA ASP A 151 -9.32 3.60 -26.40
C ASP A 151 -8.42 3.95 -25.20
N ARG A 152 -7.22 4.44 -25.52
CA ARG A 152 -6.20 4.76 -24.53
C ARG A 152 -6.62 5.86 -23.57
N ASP A 153 -7.38 6.85 -24.05
CA ASP A 153 -7.86 7.95 -23.21
C ASP A 153 -8.95 7.47 -22.24
N GLU A 154 -9.78 6.51 -22.66
CA GLU A 154 -10.77 5.87 -21.78
C GLU A 154 -10.07 5.05 -20.70
N MET A 155 -9.04 4.28 -21.06
CA MET A 155 -8.25 3.50 -20.09
C MET A 155 -7.52 4.41 -19.09
N ALA A 156 -6.91 5.50 -19.56
CA ALA A 156 -6.21 6.45 -18.70
C ALA A 156 -7.18 7.18 -17.75
N HIS A 157 -8.36 7.59 -18.26
CA HIS A 157 -9.40 8.19 -17.45
C HIS A 157 -9.92 7.22 -16.38
N PHE A 158 -10.20 5.96 -16.76
CA PHE A 158 -10.64 4.94 -15.81
C PHE A 158 -9.61 4.70 -14.71
N LEU A 159 -8.32 4.57 -15.07
CA LEU A 159 -7.22 4.42 -14.10
C LEU A 159 -7.15 5.62 -13.14
N ALA A 160 -7.31 6.84 -13.66
CA ALA A 160 -7.27 8.05 -12.85
C ALA A 160 -8.45 8.14 -11.86
N GLU A 161 -9.64 7.76 -12.29
CA GLU A 161 -10.87 7.80 -11.49
C GLU A 161 -10.93 6.63 -10.49
N ALA A 162 -10.77 5.40 -10.98
CA ALA A 162 -10.93 4.19 -10.16
C ALA A 162 -9.69 3.89 -9.30
N GLY A 163 -8.50 4.32 -9.74
CA GLY A 163 -7.22 4.00 -9.09
C GLY A 163 -6.64 2.65 -9.49
N PHE A 164 -7.32 1.89 -10.33
CA PHE A 164 -6.87 0.60 -10.87
C PHE A 164 -7.42 0.39 -12.29
N LEU A 165 -6.85 -0.61 -13.00
CA LEU A 165 -7.29 -1.01 -14.32
C LEU A 165 -7.16 -2.53 -14.47
N HIS A 166 -8.12 -3.18 -15.14
CA HIS A 166 -8.05 -4.59 -15.55
C HIS A 166 -8.00 -4.68 -17.08
N VAL A 167 -6.97 -5.33 -17.61
CA VAL A 167 -6.75 -5.52 -19.05
C VAL A 167 -6.69 -7.01 -19.35
N ARG A 168 -7.57 -7.45 -20.25
CA ARG A 168 -7.74 -8.86 -20.59
C ARG A 168 -6.76 -9.30 -21.67
N SER A 169 -6.34 -10.57 -21.59
CA SER A 169 -5.59 -11.28 -22.65
C SER A 169 -4.34 -10.53 -23.12
N VAL A 170 -3.60 -9.92 -22.17
CA VAL A 170 -2.33 -9.23 -22.47
C VAL A 170 -1.25 -10.23 -22.89
N PHE A 171 -1.28 -11.42 -22.28
CA PHE A 171 -0.40 -12.54 -22.62
C PHE A 171 -1.21 -13.73 -23.15
N ASP A 172 -0.74 -14.34 -24.22
CA ASP A 172 -1.35 -15.53 -24.77
C ASP A 172 -1.02 -16.80 -23.97
N ALA A 173 -1.62 -17.94 -24.33
CA ALA A 173 -1.44 -19.20 -23.60
C ALA A 173 0.00 -19.71 -23.62
N ASP A 174 0.72 -19.53 -24.73
CA ASP A 174 2.12 -19.95 -24.84
C ASP A 174 3.04 -19.07 -24.01
N GLU A 175 2.78 -17.77 -23.97
CA GLU A 175 3.46 -16.81 -23.12
C GLU A 175 3.21 -17.11 -21.64
N VAL A 176 1.96 -17.32 -21.23
CA VAL A 176 1.60 -17.73 -19.87
C VAL A 176 2.32 -19.03 -19.49
N SER A 177 2.39 -20.00 -20.40
CA SER A 177 3.12 -21.26 -20.15
C SER A 177 4.61 -21.02 -19.87
N ARG A 178 5.27 -20.11 -20.62
CA ARG A 178 6.67 -19.74 -20.38
C ARG A 178 6.85 -19.02 -19.04
N LEU A 179 5.97 -18.06 -18.73
CA LEU A 179 6.01 -17.34 -17.45
C LEU A 179 5.79 -18.27 -16.26
N ARG A 180 4.88 -19.25 -16.38
CA ARG A 180 4.67 -20.30 -15.37
C ARG A 180 5.91 -21.18 -15.19
N ALA A 181 6.62 -21.50 -16.26
CA ALA A 181 7.87 -22.24 -16.16
C ALA A 181 8.93 -21.45 -15.38
N GLY A 182 9.02 -20.13 -15.59
CA GLY A 182 9.88 -19.23 -14.83
C GLY A 182 9.49 -19.15 -13.35
N ALA A 183 8.19 -19.03 -13.07
CA ALA A 183 7.66 -19.03 -11.68
C ALA A 183 7.96 -20.37 -10.98
N ALA A 184 7.76 -21.51 -11.67
CA ALA A 184 8.09 -22.83 -11.13
C ALA A 184 9.60 -23.00 -10.86
N ALA A 185 10.45 -22.47 -11.74
CA ALA A 185 11.90 -22.48 -11.55
C ALA A 185 12.33 -21.57 -10.39
N ALA A 186 11.69 -20.41 -10.20
CA ALA A 186 11.92 -19.55 -9.04
C ALA A 186 11.53 -20.27 -7.74
N ARG A 187 10.35 -20.91 -7.73
CA ARG A 187 9.88 -21.71 -6.59
C ARG A 187 10.84 -22.84 -6.22
N ALA A 188 11.34 -23.56 -7.23
CA ALA A 188 12.27 -24.69 -7.00
C ALA A 188 13.63 -24.25 -6.44
N ALA A 189 14.02 -23.00 -6.64
CA ALA A 189 15.29 -22.46 -6.17
C ALA A 189 15.17 -21.72 -4.82
N ALA A 190 13.98 -21.37 -4.39
CA ALA A 190 13.75 -20.67 -3.13
C ALA A 190 14.14 -21.53 -1.93
N VAL A 191 14.84 -20.94 -0.96
CA VAL A 191 15.27 -21.60 0.27
C VAL A 191 14.84 -20.74 1.44
N GLU A 192 14.22 -21.35 2.44
CA GLU A 192 13.85 -20.64 3.67
C GLU A 192 15.06 -19.92 4.27
N GLY A 193 14.91 -18.65 4.63
CA GLY A 193 15.98 -17.81 5.18
C GLY A 193 16.97 -17.26 4.14
N ASP A 194 16.70 -17.37 2.83
CA ASP A 194 17.57 -16.84 1.76
C ASP A 194 17.49 -15.31 1.59
N GLY A 195 16.57 -14.64 2.31
CA GLY A 195 16.33 -13.21 2.22
C GLY A 195 15.57 -12.77 0.96
N ASN A 196 15.31 -13.68 0.01
CA ASN A 196 14.63 -13.42 -1.25
C ASN A 196 13.30 -14.17 -1.38
N SER A 197 12.92 -14.94 -0.37
CA SER A 197 11.68 -15.69 -0.40
C SER A 197 10.91 -15.56 0.91
N TRP A 198 9.59 -15.54 0.80
CA TRP A 198 8.69 -15.49 1.94
C TRP A 198 7.94 -16.80 2.05
N TRP A 199 7.78 -17.24 3.27
CA TRP A 199 7.19 -18.51 3.60
C TRP A 199 6.01 -18.30 4.55
N GLY A 200 5.02 -19.15 4.43
CA GLY A 200 3.86 -19.17 5.32
C GLY A 200 3.61 -20.58 5.83
N VAL A 201 2.60 -20.74 6.67
CA VAL A 201 2.24 -22.02 7.29
C VAL A 201 0.81 -22.39 6.89
N THR A 202 0.63 -23.64 6.46
CA THR A 202 -0.68 -24.21 6.15
C THR A 202 -1.40 -24.66 7.43
N ALA A 203 -2.70 -24.93 7.33
CA ALA A 203 -3.48 -25.51 8.42
C ALA A 203 -2.95 -26.87 8.93
N ALA A 204 -2.17 -27.56 8.12
CA ALA A 204 -1.49 -28.81 8.51
C ALA A 204 -0.13 -28.57 9.22
N GLY A 205 0.30 -27.31 9.37
CA GLY A 205 1.58 -26.94 9.93
C GLY A 205 2.75 -27.07 8.96
N GLU A 206 2.48 -27.20 7.65
CA GLU A 206 3.50 -27.29 6.63
C GLU A 206 3.94 -25.88 6.21
N LYS A 207 5.26 -25.66 6.10
CA LYS A 207 5.81 -24.44 5.53
C LYS A 207 5.68 -24.47 4.00
N VAL A 208 5.15 -23.41 3.44
CA VAL A 208 4.94 -23.24 2.00
C VAL A 208 5.44 -21.88 1.55
N LEU A 209 6.02 -21.85 0.35
CA LEU A 209 6.49 -20.63 -0.28
C LEU A 209 5.30 -19.77 -0.69
N THR A 210 5.33 -18.48 -0.32
CA THR A 210 4.29 -17.50 -0.68
C THR A 210 4.76 -16.44 -1.65
N ARG A 211 6.06 -16.08 -1.65
CA ARG A 211 6.62 -15.07 -2.56
C ARG A 211 8.09 -15.32 -2.86
N VAL A 212 8.52 -15.02 -4.06
CA VAL A 212 9.93 -14.89 -4.45
C VAL A 212 10.15 -13.48 -4.94
N LEU A 213 11.09 -12.76 -4.31
CA LEU A 213 11.50 -11.42 -4.70
C LEU A 213 12.54 -11.48 -5.83
N ASP A 214 12.66 -10.38 -6.57
CA ASP A 214 13.65 -10.18 -7.63
C ASP A 214 13.82 -11.41 -8.56
N ALA A 215 12.71 -11.91 -9.07
CA ALA A 215 12.69 -13.09 -9.91
C ALA A 215 13.31 -12.88 -11.31
N THR A 216 13.85 -11.70 -11.61
CA THR A 216 14.55 -11.35 -12.87
C THR A 216 15.80 -12.20 -13.11
N PHE A 217 16.34 -12.87 -12.08
CA PHE A 217 17.42 -13.83 -12.26
C PHE A 217 17.00 -15.07 -13.08
N ARG A 218 15.70 -15.31 -13.27
CA ARG A 218 15.19 -16.38 -14.13
C ARG A 218 15.10 -15.93 -15.58
N PRO A 219 15.68 -16.69 -16.54
CA PRO A 219 15.69 -16.30 -17.96
C PRO A 219 14.29 -16.03 -18.51
N GLU A 220 13.28 -16.82 -18.08
CA GLU A 220 11.89 -16.73 -18.53
C GLU A 220 11.17 -15.47 -18.05
N LEU A 221 11.65 -14.84 -16.97
CA LEU A 221 11.07 -13.64 -16.33
C LEU A 221 11.91 -12.39 -16.56
N ARG A 222 13.11 -12.56 -17.13
CA ARG A 222 14.03 -11.43 -17.39
C ARG A 222 13.49 -10.53 -18.49
N GLY A 223 13.52 -9.23 -18.27
CA GLY A 223 13.07 -8.23 -19.24
C GLY A 223 11.55 -8.01 -19.24
N LEU A 224 10.83 -8.66 -18.32
CA LEU A 224 9.38 -8.48 -18.20
C LEU A 224 9.06 -7.03 -17.77
N GLU A 225 9.90 -6.43 -16.97
CA GLU A 225 9.84 -5.02 -16.56
C GLU A 225 9.95 -4.04 -17.73
N ALA A 226 10.50 -4.49 -18.85
CA ALA A 226 10.66 -3.72 -20.10
C ALA A 226 9.73 -4.19 -21.23
N ASP A 227 8.77 -5.11 -20.97
CA ASP A 227 7.80 -5.55 -21.99
C ASP A 227 7.02 -4.34 -22.54
N PRO A 228 6.97 -4.15 -23.88
CA PRO A 228 6.33 -3.00 -24.49
C PRO A 228 4.85 -2.86 -24.16
N ARG A 229 4.13 -3.96 -23.90
CA ARG A 229 2.72 -3.94 -23.51
C ARG A 229 2.57 -3.38 -22.09
N LEU A 230 3.42 -3.83 -21.17
CA LEU A 230 3.41 -3.37 -19.78
C LEU A 230 3.84 -1.90 -19.68
N THR A 231 4.93 -1.52 -20.34
CA THR A 231 5.37 -0.13 -20.36
C THR A 231 4.33 0.79 -21.02
N SER A 232 3.59 0.31 -22.03
CA SER A 232 2.47 1.06 -22.61
C SER A 232 1.34 1.26 -21.61
N LEU A 233 1.00 0.25 -20.81
CA LEU A 233 -0.02 0.35 -19.75
C LEU A 233 0.42 1.29 -18.64
N ILE A 234 1.67 1.22 -18.19
CA ILE A 234 2.23 2.14 -17.21
C ILE A 234 2.18 3.60 -17.71
N GLY A 235 2.43 3.82 -18.98
CA GLY A 235 2.31 5.14 -19.62
C GLY A 235 0.87 5.69 -19.72
N LEU A 236 -0.14 5.04 -19.16
CA LEU A 236 -1.48 5.61 -18.91
C LEU A 236 -1.47 6.54 -17.69
N SER A 237 -0.54 6.34 -16.76
CA SER A 237 -0.30 7.26 -15.65
C SER A 237 0.32 8.57 -16.16
N PRO A 238 -0.07 9.73 -15.62
CA PRO A 238 0.57 11.00 -15.96
C PRO A 238 1.96 11.15 -15.33
N ALA A 239 2.34 10.27 -14.39
CA ALA A 239 3.64 10.28 -13.74
C ALA A 239 4.69 9.60 -14.61
N GLU A 240 5.92 10.11 -14.58
CA GLU A 240 7.09 9.41 -15.09
C GLU A 240 7.44 8.28 -14.10
N LEU A 241 7.48 7.05 -14.59
CA LEU A 241 7.71 5.86 -13.79
C LEU A 241 8.78 4.98 -14.41
N GLU A 242 9.62 4.38 -13.58
CA GLU A 242 10.62 3.39 -13.96
C GLU A 242 10.43 2.09 -13.14
N PRO A 243 10.89 0.94 -13.65
CA PRO A 243 10.84 -0.31 -12.90
C PRO A 243 11.65 -0.19 -11.60
N ASP A 244 11.11 -0.74 -10.51
CA ASP A 244 11.78 -0.72 -9.20
C ASP A 244 12.88 -1.78 -9.10
N MET A 245 14.01 -1.52 -9.76
CA MET A 245 15.15 -2.44 -9.81
C MET A 245 15.98 -2.43 -8.52
N ASP A 246 15.92 -1.35 -7.75
CA ASP A 246 16.85 -1.14 -6.63
C ASP A 246 16.42 -1.86 -5.34
N THR A 247 15.12 -2.03 -5.15
CA THR A 247 14.58 -2.68 -3.93
C THR A 247 14.36 -4.18 -4.10
N GLY A 248 14.57 -4.74 -5.30
CA GLY A 248 14.25 -6.14 -5.63
C GLY A 248 12.76 -6.36 -5.89
N GLU A 249 11.99 -5.30 -6.07
CA GLU A 249 10.55 -5.37 -6.34
C GLU A 249 10.21 -5.33 -7.85
N ALA A 250 11.22 -5.28 -8.73
CA ALA A 250 11.01 -5.17 -10.16
C ALA A 250 10.13 -6.28 -10.73
N VAL A 251 10.39 -7.54 -10.34
CA VAL A 251 9.55 -8.68 -10.70
C VAL A 251 9.49 -9.66 -9.54
N ASN A 252 8.32 -9.87 -9.00
CA ASN A 252 8.08 -10.83 -7.93
C ASN A 252 7.14 -11.94 -8.38
N VAL A 253 7.28 -13.13 -7.82
CA VAL A 253 6.35 -14.24 -8.01
C VAL A 253 5.56 -14.46 -6.74
N LEU A 254 4.24 -14.46 -6.84
CA LEU A 254 3.33 -14.79 -5.74
C LEU A 254 2.73 -16.17 -5.93
N PHE A 255 2.71 -16.92 -4.81
CA PHE A 255 2.10 -18.24 -4.70
C PHE A 255 1.05 -18.20 -3.58
N LYS A 256 -0.22 -18.18 -3.94
CA LYS A 256 -1.29 -18.18 -2.96
C LYS A 256 -1.81 -19.60 -2.74
N HIS A 257 -1.38 -20.18 -1.63
CA HIS A 257 -1.71 -21.55 -1.28
C HIS A 257 -3.12 -21.62 -0.65
N PRO A 258 -4.00 -22.56 -1.09
CA PRO A 258 -5.39 -22.62 -0.63
C PRO A 258 -5.55 -22.93 0.87
N ASP A 259 -4.59 -23.58 1.50
CA ASP A 259 -4.64 -23.98 2.92
C ASP A 259 -3.78 -23.09 3.82
N LEU A 260 -3.32 -21.93 3.35
CA LEU A 260 -2.47 -21.02 4.11
C LEU A 260 -3.27 -20.38 5.26
N VAL A 261 -2.72 -20.45 6.48
CA VAL A 261 -3.32 -19.85 7.69
C VAL A 261 -2.43 -18.80 8.33
N GLU A 262 -1.10 -18.84 8.07
CA GLU A 262 -0.14 -17.85 8.54
C GLU A 262 0.74 -17.38 7.38
N GLY A 263 1.17 -16.13 7.43
CA GLY A 263 1.96 -15.50 6.38
C GLY A 263 1.12 -14.65 5.42
N LEU A 264 1.75 -14.14 4.35
CA LEU A 264 1.12 -13.20 3.41
C LEU A 264 0.11 -13.83 2.44
N GLY A 265 -0.52 -14.93 2.81
CA GLY A 265 -1.59 -15.54 2.01
C GLY A 265 -2.96 -14.89 2.17
N ASN A 266 -3.15 -14.15 3.25
CA ASN A 266 -4.35 -13.36 3.48
C ASN A 266 -3.93 -11.91 3.72
N LEU A 267 -4.06 -11.08 2.70
CA LEU A 267 -3.78 -9.66 2.82
C LEU A 267 -5.10 -8.92 3.08
N PRO A 268 -5.28 -8.38 4.31
CA PRO A 268 -6.43 -7.54 4.62
C PRO A 268 -6.40 -6.28 3.77
N TRP A 269 -7.43 -5.46 3.85
CA TRP A 269 -7.49 -4.16 3.20
C TRP A 269 -6.30 -3.29 3.60
N HIS A 270 -5.47 -2.93 2.62
CA HIS A 270 -4.23 -2.20 2.80
C HIS A 270 -3.91 -1.31 1.60
N ARG A 271 -2.90 -0.48 1.77
CA ARG A 271 -2.23 0.28 0.71
C ARG A 271 -0.78 -0.16 0.66
N ASP A 272 -0.23 -0.29 -0.51
CA ASP A 272 1.19 -0.62 -0.65
C ASP A 272 2.07 0.53 -0.16
N CYS A 273 1.73 1.77 -0.51
CA CYS A 273 2.52 2.93 -0.13
C CYS A 273 2.40 3.34 1.34
N GLY A 274 1.35 2.96 2.05
CA GLY A 274 1.17 3.28 3.48
C GLY A 274 2.03 2.47 4.42
N MET A 275 2.60 1.36 3.97
CA MET A 275 3.33 0.43 4.83
C MET A 275 4.85 0.60 4.81
N GLY A 276 5.39 1.31 3.83
CA GLY A 276 6.84 1.51 3.68
C GLY A 276 7.33 2.94 3.83
N GLY A 277 6.43 3.91 3.96
CA GLY A 277 6.75 5.32 4.00
C GLY A 277 7.07 5.89 2.63
N HIS A 278 6.11 6.57 2.03
CA HIS A 278 6.27 7.31 0.79
C HIS A 278 5.70 8.72 0.95
N ALA A 279 6.18 9.62 0.11
CA ALA A 279 5.63 10.94 -0.01
C ALA A 279 4.14 10.89 -0.37
N LEU A 280 3.43 11.89 0.02
CA LEU A 280 2.04 12.17 -0.33
C LEU A 280 1.76 11.88 -1.79
N ARG A 281 0.74 11.06 -2.05
CA ARG A 281 0.32 10.65 -3.38
C ARG A 281 1.43 9.93 -4.13
N CYS A 282 1.80 8.78 -3.64
CA CYS A 282 2.74 7.91 -4.33
C CYS A 282 2.13 7.48 -5.68
N PRO A 283 2.70 7.89 -6.81
CA PRO A 283 2.24 7.45 -8.12
C PRO A 283 2.78 6.07 -8.50
N THR A 284 3.45 5.37 -7.59
CA THR A 284 3.89 3.98 -7.78
C THR A 284 2.74 3.13 -8.28
N ILE A 285 3.02 2.28 -9.26
CA ILE A 285 2.05 1.33 -9.79
C ILE A 285 2.56 -0.09 -9.57
N ASN A 286 1.71 -0.90 -8.97
CA ASN A 286 1.85 -2.36 -8.95
C ASN A 286 1.01 -2.97 -10.06
N LEU A 287 1.66 -3.74 -10.93
CA LEU A 287 1.04 -4.46 -12.02
C LEU A 287 1.11 -5.95 -11.75
N SER A 288 -0.04 -6.63 -11.72
CA SER A 288 -0.13 -8.08 -11.56
C SER A 288 -0.43 -8.74 -12.89
N ILE A 289 0.32 -9.81 -13.22
CA ILE A 289 0.07 -10.70 -14.35
C ILE A 289 -0.44 -12.01 -13.77
N PHE A 290 -1.64 -12.43 -14.15
CA PHE A 290 -2.23 -13.66 -13.63
C PHE A 290 -1.77 -14.85 -14.46
N LEU A 291 -1.09 -15.80 -13.81
CA LEU A 291 -0.64 -17.04 -14.44
C LEU A 291 -1.68 -18.17 -14.31
N THR A 292 -2.61 -18.01 -13.39
CA THR A 292 -3.78 -18.88 -13.19
C THR A 292 -5.02 -18.01 -13.09
N PRO A 293 -6.22 -18.52 -13.35
CA PRO A 293 -7.44 -17.74 -13.17
C PRO A 293 -7.59 -17.21 -11.75
N LEU A 294 -8.13 -16.01 -11.65
CA LEU A 294 -8.42 -15.29 -10.42
C LEU A 294 -9.91 -15.13 -10.24
N ASP A 295 -10.41 -15.51 -9.08
CA ASP A 295 -11.78 -15.29 -8.62
C ASP A 295 -11.80 -15.15 -7.09
N PRO A 296 -12.92 -14.70 -6.48
CA PRO A 296 -13.02 -14.55 -5.04
C PRO A 296 -12.72 -15.82 -4.24
N GLU A 297 -13.11 -17.00 -4.75
CA GLU A 297 -12.92 -18.28 -4.04
C GLU A 297 -11.46 -18.72 -4.01
N ARG A 298 -10.67 -18.30 -5.00
CA ARG A 298 -9.21 -18.56 -5.09
C ARG A 298 -8.36 -17.50 -4.37
N GLY A 299 -8.96 -16.71 -3.50
CA GLY A 299 -8.28 -15.65 -2.81
C GLY A 299 -8.06 -14.44 -3.71
N GLY A 300 -9.14 -13.98 -4.34
CA GLY A 300 -9.18 -12.91 -5.33
C GLY A 300 -8.63 -11.58 -4.85
N LEU A 301 -8.30 -10.75 -5.82
CA LEU A 301 -7.91 -9.37 -5.61
C LEU A 301 -9.19 -8.52 -5.56
N TRP A 302 -9.28 -7.70 -4.53
CA TRP A 302 -10.37 -6.75 -4.34
C TRP A 302 -9.81 -5.34 -4.37
N MET A 303 -10.53 -4.42 -5.01
CA MET A 303 -10.19 -3.01 -5.12
C MET A 303 -11.29 -2.13 -4.56
N LEU A 304 -10.93 -1.04 -3.90
CA LEU A 304 -11.86 0.01 -3.52
C LEU A 304 -11.71 1.18 -4.51
N PRO A 305 -12.62 1.29 -5.49
CA PRO A 305 -12.52 2.32 -6.52
C PRO A 305 -12.52 3.73 -5.91
N GLY A 306 -11.70 4.62 -6.46
CA GLY A 306 -11.62 6.02 -6.04
C GLY A 306 -10.98 6.25 -4.68
N SER A 307 -10.40 5.24 -4.06
CA SER A 307 -9.80 5.35 -2.72
C SER A 307 -8.43 6.02 -2.68
N ALA A 308 -7.70 6.03 -3.81
CA ALA A 308 -6.30 6.49 -3.86
C ALA A 308 -6.06 7.91 -3.34
N PRO A 309 -6.90 8.94 -3.63
CA PRO A 309 -6.63 10.31 -3.21
C PRO A 309 -6.96 10.61 -1.73
N TYR A 310 -7.50 9.64 -0.99
CA TYR A 310 -8.01 9.86 0.36
C TYR A 310 -7.13 9.24 1.43
N ALA A 311 -7.10 9.82 2.62
CA ALA A 311 -6.59 9.18 3.81
C ALA A 311 -7.60 8.14 4.33
N ILE A 312 -7.17 6.90 4.55
CA ILE A 312 -7.99 5.80 5.04
C ILE A 312 -7.23 5.08 6.15
N SER A 313 -7.87 4.88 7.30
CA SER A 313 -7.27 4.08 8.37
C SER A 313 -7.17 2.61 7.96
N MET A 314 -5.99 2.01 8.10
CA MET A 314 -5.74 0.60 7.80
C MET A 314 -6.68 -0.36 8.56
N GLY A 315 -7.03 -0.02 9.80
CA GLY A 315 -7.94 -0.84 10.62
C GLY A 315 -9.42 -0.69 10.29
N ARG A 316 -9.80 0.27 9.43
CA ARG A 316 -11.22 0.58 9.18
C ARG A 316 -12.00 -0.60 8.63
N TYR A 317 -11.36 -1.43 7.84
CA TYR A 317 -11.97 -2.57 7.16
C TYR A 317 -11.33 -3.91 7.58
N ALA A 318 -10.88 -4.00 8.83
CA ALA A 318 -10.27 -5.23 9.34
C ALA A 318 -11.26 -6.42 9.39
N ASP A 319 -12.55 -6.15 9.69
CA ASP A 319 -13.56 -7.16 9.95
C ASP A 319 -14.64 -7.26 8.86
N HIS A 320 -14.61 -6.43 7.83
CA HIS A 320 -15.61 -6.41 6.76
C HIS A 320 -15.08 -5.73 5.49
N ASP A 321 -15.65 -6.07 4.35
CA ASP A 321 -15.33 -5.42 3.10
C ASP A 321 -16.03 -4.04 3.01
N PRO A 322 -15.36 -3.01 2.45
CA PRO A 322 -15.99 -1.72 2.24
C PRO A 322 -17.12 -1.81 1.20
N ASP A 323 -18.16 -1.03 1.43
CA ASP A 323 -19.21 -0.84 0.42
C ASP A 323 -18.60 -0.28 -0.88
N GLY A 324 -19.01 -0.84 -2.01
CA GLY A 324 -18.49 -0.45 -3.32
C GLY A 324 -17.16 -1.12 -3.71
N ALA A 325 -16.62 -2.02 -2.87
CA ALA A 325 -15.47 -2.84 -3.25
C ALA A 325 -15.79 -3.73 -4.46
N VAL A 326 -14.82 -3.87 -5.35
CA VAL A 326 -14.93 -4.65 -6.59
C VAL A 326 -13.99 -5.83 -6.52
N ALA A 327 -14.54 -7.05 -6.69
CA ALA A 327 -13.74 -8.24 -6.91
C ALA A 327 -13.23 -8.27 -8.35
N VAL A 328 -11.94 -8.51 -8.52
CA VAL A 328 -11.36 -8.71 -9.85
C VAL A 328 -11.50 -10.18 -10.22
N GLU A 329 -12.23 -10.45 -11.32
CA GLU A 329 -12.30 -11.76 -11.95
C GLU A 329 -11.44 -11.73 -13.24
N ALA A 330 -10.39 -12.51 -13.29
CA ALA A 330 -9.41 -12.47 -14.36
C ALA A 330 -9.05 -13.87 -14.86
N GLY A 331 -8.78 -13.98 -16.16
CA GLY A 331 -8.22 -15.16 -16.80
C GLY A 331 -6.70 -15.22 -16.65
N ALA A 332 -6.12 -16.37 -16.95
CA ALA A 332 -4.68 -16.46 -17.13
C ALA A 332 -4.25 -15.63 -18.34
N GLY A 333 -3.20 -14.81 -18.18
CA GLY A 333 -2.74 -13.85 -19.19
C GLY A 333 -3.37 -12.45 -19.08
N ASP A 334 -4.36 -12.26 -18.22
CA ASP A 334 -4.88 -10.95 -17.88
C ASP A 334 -3.90 -10.20 -16.97
N VAL A 335 -4.04 -8.88 -16.95
CA VAL A 335 -3.21 -7.97 -16.16
C VAL A 335 -4.10 -7.00 -15.38
N THR A 336 -3.74 -6.73 -14.14
CA THR A 336 -4.25 -5.57 -13.42
C THR A 336 -3.12 -4.63 -13.07
N LEU A 337 -3.42 -3.35 -13.02
CA LEU A 337 -2.50 -2.35 -12.46
C LEU A 337 -3.27 -1.44 -11.51
N HIS A 338 -2.62 -0.99 -10.44
CA HIS A 338 -3.21 -0.08 -9.47
C HIS A 338 -2.15 0.84 -8.87
N TYR A 339 -2.59 2.04 -8.47
CA TYR A 339 -1.72 2.92 -7.69
C TYR A 339 -1.46 2.33 -6.31
N GLY A 340 -0.25 2.49 -5.80
CA GLY A 340 0.12 2.04 -4.45
C GLY A 340 -0.76 2.62 -3.34
N ASP A 341 -1.40 3.78 -3.59
CA ASP A 341 -2.36 4.39 -2.68
C ASP A 341 -3.81 3.86 -2.84
N THR A 342 -4.10 3.04 -3.83
CA THR A 342 -5.42 2.39 -3.94
C THR A 342 -5.60 1.38 -2.83
N LEU A 343 -6.68 1.51 -2.05
CA LEU A 343 -7.02 0.53 -1.03
C LEU A 343 -7.46 -0.77 -1.71
N HIS A 344 -6.81 -1.86 -1.34
CA HIS A 344 -7.08 -3.17 -1.93
C HIS A 344 -6.86 -4.30 -0.93
N ALA A 345 -7.36 -5.49 -1.25
CA ALA A 345 -7.21 -6.68 -0.44
C ALA A 345 -7.01 -7.92 -1.31
N ALA A 346 -6.39 -8.94 -0.74
CA ALA A 346 -6.29 -10.26 -1.35
C ALA A 346 -6.59 -11.33 -0.29
N HIS A 347 -7.89 -11.60 -0.09
CA HIS A 347 -8.36 -12.49 0.96
C HIS A 347 -7.82 -13.91 0.85
N ALA A 348 -7.90 -14.67 1.94
CA ALA A 348 -7.56 -16.08 1.94
C ALA A 348 -8.44 -16.85 0.94
N PRO A 349 -7.89 -17.84 0.22
CA PRO A 349 -8.72 -18.73 -0.59
C PRO A 349 -9.74 -19.47 0.26
N THR A 350 -10.97 -19.54 -0.23
CA THR A 350 -12.04 -20.34 0.38
C THR A 350 -12.22 -21.70 -0.31
N SER A 351 -11.75 -21.83 -1.56
CA SER A 351 -11.73 -23.09 -2.28
C SER A 351 -10.43 -23.85 -2.03
N ARG A 352 -10.51 -25.17 -2.00
CA ARG A 352 -9.34 -26.08 -1.96
C ARG A 352 -8.82 -26.44 -3.36
N GLY A 353 -8.92 -25.49 -4.30
CA GLY A 353 -8.50 -25.67 -5.67
C GLY A 353 -6.98 -25.59 -5.87
N GLU A 354 -6.60 -25.38 -7.12
CA GLU A 354 -5.20 -25.15 -7.48
C GLU A 354 -4.67 -23.85 -6.82
N MET A 355 -3.39 -23.87 -6.48
CA MET A 355 -2.66 -22.69 -6.00
C MET A 355 -2.75 -21.57 -7.05
N ARG A 356 -3.06 -20.35 -6.60
CA ARG A 356 -3.02 -19.18 -7.47
C ARG A 356 -1.59 -18.71 -7.64
N GLU A 357 -1.22 -18.47 -8.89
CA GLU A 357 0.11 -17.96 -9.27
C GLU A 357 -0.05 -16.62 -10.00
N SER A 358 0.75 -15.62 -9.61
CA SER A 358 0.82 -14.35 -10.29
C SER A 358 2.22 -13.76 -10.22
N LEU A 359 2.54 -12.89 -11.18
CA LEU A 359 3.73 -12.04 -11.13
C LEU A 359 3.29 -10.65 -10.74
N ILE A 360 4.09 -9.98 -9.94
CA ILE A 360 3.93 -8.54 -9.66
C ILE A 360 5.15 -7.84 -10.22
N VAL A 361 4.91 -6.76 -10.96
CA VAL A 361 5.94 -5.87 -11.47
C VAL A 361 5.64 -4.48 -10.93
N THR A 362 6.62 -3.86 -10.27
CA THR A 362 6.47 -2.56 -9.62
C THR A 362 7.20 -1.47 -10.39
N TRP A 363 6.52 -0.34 -10.61
CA TRP A 363 7.10 0.89 -11.14
C TRP A 363 6.95 2.01 -10.15
N ARG A 364 7.99 2.81 -10.01
CA ARG A 364 8.07 3.95 -9.11
C ARG A 364 8.56 5.21 -9.82
N PRO A 365 8.34 6.41 -9.25
CA PRO A 365 9.00 7.61 -9.77
C PRO A 365 10.52 7.51 -9.66
N PRO A 366 11.27 7.96 -10.68
CA PRO A 366 12.73 7.95 -10.65
C PRO A 366 13.34 8.78 -9.51
N ASP A 367 12.59 9.78 -9.03
CA ASP A 367 12.98 10.65 -7.90
C ASP A 367 12.37 10.18 -6.54
N SER A 368 11.71 9.02 -6.51
CA SER A 368 11.30 8.46 -5.22
C SER A 368 12.56 8.02 -4.51
N ASP A 369 13.00 8.84 -3.54
CA ASP A 369 14.07 8.43 -2.65
C ASP A 369 13.73 7.04 -2.11
N PRO A 370 14.55 6.01 -2.38
CA PRO A 370 14.57 4.88 -1.50
C PRO A 370 14.82 5.52 -0.13
N HIS A 371 13.93 5.33 0.82
CA HIS A 371 14.05 5.95 2.14
C HIS A 371 15.36 5.49 2.74
N ASP A 372 16.43 6.25 2.49
CA ASP A 372 17.77 5.93 2.90
C ASP A 372 17.79 5.70 4.40
N GLY A 373 18.13 4.49 4.82
CA GLY A 373 18.18 4.08 6.21
C GLY A 373 16.82 3.79 6.86
N GLN A 374 15.75 3.74 6.12
CA GLN A 374 14.45 3.29 6.61
C GLN A 374 14.27 1.81 6.28
N ALA A 375 14.04 1.01 7.31
CA ALA A 375 13.60 -0.35 7.09
C ALA A 375 12.27 -0.31 6.35
N HIS A 376 12.27 -0.80 5.14
CA HIS A 376 11.07 -1.04 4.38
C HIS A 376 10.20 -2.05 5.14
N TYR A 377 8.87 -1.98 4.98
CA TYR A 377 7.97 -3.00 5.52
C TYR A 377 8.46 -4.43 5.24
N ASN A 378 8.95 -4.67 4.02
CA ASN A 378 9.56 -5.93 3.63
C ASN A 378 10.79 -6.30 4.46
N ASP A 379 11.58 -5.34 4.93
CA ASP A 379 12.75 -5.60 5.76
C ASP A 379 12.37 -6.00 7.18
N ALA A 380 11.28 -5.43 7.71
CA ALA A 380 10.71 -5.87 8.98
C ALA A 380 10.19 -7.31 8.88
N LEU A 381 9.51 -7.66 7.78
CA LEU A 381 9.05 -9.03 7.54
C LEU A 381 10.20 -10.01 7.31
N LYS A 382 11.30 -9.58 6.69
CA LYS A 382 12.50 -10.40 6.51
C LYS A 382 13.24 -10.64 7.83
N ALA A 383 13.25 -9.64 8.73
CA ALA A 383 13.95 -9.70 10.00
C ALA A 383 13.33 -10.70 10.99
N ASP A 384 12.03 -10.95 10.89
CA ASP A 384 11.28 -11.86 11.76
C ASP A 384 11.23 -13.31 11.26
N ASP A 385 12.15 -13.69 10.32
CA ASP A 385 12.23 -15.04 9.72
C ASP A 385 10.89 -15.54 9.14
N GLY A 386 10.19 -14.67 8.55
CA GLY A 386 9.06 -15.01 7.73
C GLY A 386 7.74 -15.00 8.48
N VAL A 387 7.16 -13.94 8.33
CA VAL A 387 5.71 -13.85 8.46
C VAL A 387 5.07 -14.30 7.16
#